data_d617655cf0425e5da77d214846c676ad
#
_entry.id   d617655cf0425e5da77d214846c676ad
#
_cell.length_a   1.000
_cell.length_b   1.000
_cell.length_c   1.000
_cell.angle_alpha   90.00
_cell.angle_beta   90.00
_cell.angle_gamma   90.00
#
_symmetry.space_group_name_H-M   'P 1'
#
loop_
_entity.id
_entity.type
_entity.pdbx_description
1 polymer ?
#
loop_
_entity_poly.entity_id
_entity_poly.type
_entity_poly.pdbx_seq_one_letter_code
_entity_poly.pdbx_strand_id
1 'polypeptide(L)'
;MKERGMIFNEYQVRALLDGSMTQVRRPIKWRQTRATEIAERDDGSMWPWSEDEEHVCDYWHPCPFGAVGDAIYVRESFSRLDAFNFFDPAVPQEVPDFWYWADGEPEWGDWTRPQSGAVMPRAASRITLEITGIRVEKLQTANESDLLNDLGDMLEHCETVAGRAFNHAEHYAIAGVPVGLCPEMHGFKAWWDKANGEGSFDSNPWVWVIEFKVVPNVPANSTGSDLR
;
A
#
# COMPACT_ATOMS: atom_id res chain seq x y z
N MET A 1 18.12 8.16 6.79
CA MET A 1 17.02 7.26 6.38
C MET A 1 16.04 7.18 7.54
N LYS A 2 14.81 7.57 7.34
CA LYS A 2 13.72 7.41 8.33
C LYS A 2 12.90 6.20 7.94
N GLU A 3 12.28 5.54 8.91
CA GLU A 3 11.44 4.38 8.67
C GLU A 3 10.03 4.61 9.21
N ARG A 4 9.01 4.24 8.45
CA ARG A 4 7.60 4.38 8.82
C ARG A 4 6.81 3.13 8.46
N GLY A 5 5.79 2.79 9.27
CA GLY A 5 4.90 1.68 8.97
C GLY A 5 3.76 2.10 8.05
N MET A 6 3.49 1.29 7.02
CA MET A 6 2.32 1.46 6.15
C MET A 6 1.54 0.15 6.07
N ILE A 7 0.20 0.24 6.13
CA ILE A 7 -0.68 -0.92 6.09
C ILE A 7 -0.99 -1.27 4.64
N PHE A 8 -0.83 -2.56 4.32
CA PHE A 8 -1.21 -3.18 3.06
C PHE A 8 -2.18 -4.34 3.33
N ASN A 9 -3.11 -4.57 2.42
CA ASN A 9 -3.97 -5.75 2.48
C ASN A 9 -3.24 -6.99 1.93
N GLU A 10 -3.84 -8.17 2.09
CA GLU A 10 -3.22 -9.44 1.69
C GLU A 10 -2.87 -9.52 0.19
N TYR A 11 -3.73 -8.99 -0.68
CA TYR A 11 -3.50 -8.97 -2.15
C TYR A 11 -2.32 -8.06 -2.50
N GLN A 12 -2.27 -6.87 -1.90
CA GLN A 12 -1.13 -5.96 -2.07
C GLN A 12 0.17 -6.56 -1.52
N VAL A 13 0.11 -7.28 -0.40
CA VAL A 13 1.28 -7.96 0.17
C VAL A 13 1.80 -9.03 -0.79
N ARG A 14 0.92 -9.85 -1.38
CA ARG A 14 1.33 -10.82 -2.41
C ARG A 14 1.98 -10.14 -3.60
N ALA A 15 1.38 -9.06 -4.10
CA ALA A 15 1.94 -8.27 -5.21
C ALA A 15 3.29 -7.58 -4.88
N LEU A 16 3.53 -7.26 -3.59
CA LEU A 16 4.85 -6.81 -3.14
C LEU A 16 5.88 -7.94 -3.13
N LEU A 17 5.48 -9.15 -2.72
CA LEU A 17 6.36 -10.32 -2.66
C LEU A 17 6.75 -10.84 -4.04
N ASP A 18 5.85 -10.79 -5.02
CA ASP A 18 6.12 -11.19 -6.41
C ASP A 18 6.74 -10.05 -7.26
N GLY A 19 6.78 -8.82 -6.71
CA GLY A 19 7.38 -7.65 -7.35
C GLY A 19 6.49 -6.96 -8.38
N SER A 20 5.22 -7.33 -8.51
CA SER A 20 4.27 -6.68 -9.43
C SER A 20 3.82 -5.32 -8.93
N MET A 21 3.78 -5.09 -7.60
CA MET A 21 3.43 -3.81 -7.00
C MET A 21 4.67 -2.96 -6.75
N THR A 22 4.78 -1.82 -7.43
CA THR A 22 5.94 -0.90 -7.36
C THR A 22 5.58 0.51 -6.90
N GLN A 23 4.30 0.81 -6.73
CA GLN A 23 3.81 2.10 -6.23
C GLN A 23 2.52 1.94 -5.44
N VAL A 24 2.15 2.98 -4.70
CA VAL A 24 0.87 3.05 -3.98
C VAL A 24 0.35 4.47 -3.93
N ARG A 25 -0.97 4.63 -4.10
CA ARG A 25 -1.66 5.90 -3.96
C ARG A 25 -2.24 6.07 -2.56
N ARG A 26 -2.08 7.26 -1.99
CA ARG A 26 -2.65 7.66 -0.70
C ARG A 26 -3.28 9.05 -0.80
N PRO A 27 -4.53 9.26 -0.37
CA PRO A 27 -5.18 10.57 -0.46
C PRO A 27 -4.46 11.60 0.42
N ILE A 28 -4.35 12.83 -0.08
CA ILE A 28 -3.88 13.95 0.71
C ILE A 28 -4.97 14.30 1.73
N LYS A 29 -4.64 14.12 3.02
CA LYS A 29 -5.56 14.41 4.12
C LYS A 29 -5.41 15.87 4.56
N TRP A 30 -6.16 16.77 3.95
CA TRP A 30 -6.12 18.20 4.20
C TRP A 30 -6.23 18.59 5.68
N ARG A 31 -7.01 17.85 6.47
CA ARG A 31 -7.12 18.08 7.91
C ARG A 31 -5.85 17.75 8.71
N GLN A 32 -4.90 17.03 8.10
CA GLN A 32 -3.66 16.59 8.74
C GLN A 32 -2.43 17.32 8.18
N THR A 33 -2.62 18.18 7.18
CA THR A 33 -1.59 19.06 6.64
C THR A 33 -1.92 20.51 6.95
N ARG A 34 -0.90 21.38 6.99
CA ARG A 34 -1.06 22.83 7.04
C ARG A 34 -1.08 23.46 5.65
N ALA A 35 -0.94 22.65 4.59
CA ALA A 35 -1.03 23.15 3.23
C ALA A 35 -2.41 23.75 2.99
N THR A 36 -2.43 24.85 2.24
CA THR A 36 -3.66 25.56 1.85
C THR A 36 -4.17 25.10 0.48
N GLU A 37 -3.23 24.72 -0.39
CA GLU A 37 -3.52 24.28 -1.76
C GLU A 37 -2.44 23.37 -2.33
N ILE A 38 -2.64 22.93 -3.59
CA ILE A 38 -1.60 22.32 -4.41
C ILE A 38 -1.12 23.38 -5.39
N ALA A 39 0.17 23.67 -5.35
CA ALA A 39 0.84 24.57 -6.27
C ALA A 39 1.88 23.85 -7.13
N GLU A 40 2.22 24.46 -8.25
CA GLU A 40 3.26 23.99 -9.16
C GLU A 40 4.64 24.52 -8.71
N ARG A 41 5.61 23.63 -8.60
CA ARG A 41 7.00 23.95 -8.32
C ARG A 41 7.72 24.39 -9.58
N ASP A 42 8.93 24.96 -9.44
CA ASP A 42 9.79 25.38 -10.55
C ASP A 42 10.15 24.24 -11.51
N ASP A 43 10.12 22.99 -11.04
CA ASP A 43 10.37 21.80 -11.87
C ASP A 43 9.10 21.27 -12.56
N GLY A 44 7.95 21.95 -12.44
CA GLY A 44 6.66 21.56 -13.00
C GLY A 44 5.92 20.52 -12.16
N SER A 45 6.46 20.07 -11.02
CA SER A 45 5.77 19.11 -10.15
C SER A 45 4.72 19.79 -9.28
N MET A 46 3.56 19.12 -9.13
CA MET A 46 2.49 19.58 -8.24
C MET A 46 2.81 19.16 -6.81
N TRP A 47 2.61 20.08 -5.83
CA TRP A 47 2.94 19.79 -4.44
C TRP A 47 2.09 20.57 -3.45
N PRO A 48 1.77 20.02 -2.24
CA PRO A 48 1.08 20.77 -1.18
C PRO A 48 1.90 21.97 -0.72
N TRP A 49 1.28 23.13 -0.76
CA TRP A 49 1.91 24.41 -0.53
C TRP A 49 1.11 25.29 0.44
N SER A 50 1.80 26.17 1.14
CA SER A 50 1.26 27.32 1.86
C SER A 50 2.26 28.46 1.86
N GLU A 51 1.78 29.68 1.98
CA GLU A 51 2.62 30.83 2.28
C GLU A 51 3.06 30.79 3.75
N ASP A 52 4.33 31.04 4.02
CA ASP A 52 4.81 31.28 5.36
C ASP A 52 4.62 32.77 5.70
N GLU A 53 3.60 33.07 6.52
CA GLU A 53 3.21 34.43 6.89
C GLU A 53 4.33 35.19 7.64
N GLU A 54 5.22 34.49 8.34
CA GLU A 54 6.30 35.11 9.13
C GLU A 54 7.48 35.53 8.24
N HIS A 55 7.77 34.74 7.20
CA HIS A 55 8.94 34.93 6.34
C HIS A 55 8.59 35.36 4.91
N VAL A 56 7.30 35.43 4.56
CA VAL A 56 6.79 35.75 3.19
C VAL A 56 7.52 34.93 2.12
N CYS A 57 7.57 33.61 2.35
CA CYS A 57 8.22 32.66 1.44
C CYS A 57 7.34 31.42 1.24
N ASP A 58 7.61 30.70 0.14
CA ASP A 58 6.95 29.45 -0.17
C ASP A 58 7.31 28.35 0.83
N TYR A 59 6.32 27.68 1.38
CA TYR A 59 6.51 26.50 2.19
C TYR A 59 5.91 25.26 1.53
N TRP A 60 6.75 24.35 1.12
CA TRP A 60 6.40 23.08 0.51
C TRP A 60 6.28 21.98 1.57
N HIS A 61 5.06 21.48 1.76
CA HIS A 61 4.77 20.50 2.80
C HIS A 61 5.34 19.12 2.44
N PRO A 62 6.13 18.49 3.32
CA PRO A 62 6.72 17.19 3.03
C PRO A 62 5.66 16.09 2.97
N CYS A 63 5.95 15.04 2.17
CA CYS A 63 5.13 13.84 2.17
C CYS A 63 5.12 13.18 3.56
N PRO A 64 3.95 12.89 4.15
CA PRO A 64 3.87 12.30 5.48
C PRO A 64 4.41 10.86 5.53
N PHE A 65 4.52 10.21 4.38
CA PHE A 65 5.00 8.83 4.27
C PHE A 65 6.52 8.71 4.17
N GLY A 66 7.25 9.79 3.92
CA GLY A 66 8.71 9.84 3.85
C GLY A 66 9.21 10.70 2.71
N ALA A 67 10.50 10.58 2.42
CA ALA A 67 11.20 11.18 1.29
C ALA A 67 11.90 10.08 0.49
N VAL A 68 12.36 10.38 -0.72
CA VAL A 68 13.19 9.46 -1.52
C VAL A 68 14.40 9.03 -0.70
N GLY A 69 14.66 7.72 -0.64
CA GLY A 69 15.69 7.09 0.19
C GLY A 69 15.26 6.77 1.63
N ASP A 70 14.05 7.15 2.06
CA ASP A 70 13.47 6.66 3.32
C ASP A 70 12.85 5.26 3.12
N ALA A 71 12.59 4.56 4.22
CA ALA A 71 12.05 3.21 4.23
C ALA A 71 10.60 3.17 4.75
N ILE A 72 9.84 2.23 4.18
CA ILE A 72 8.51 1.85 4.66
C ILE A 72 8.57 0.39 5.09
N TYR A 73 8.25 0.07 6.33
CA TYR A 73 8.00 -1.31 6.71
C TYR A 73 6.53 -1.66 6.52
N VAL A 74 6.29 -2.79 5.86
CA VAL A 74 4.94 -3.25 5.53
C VAL A 74 4.26 -3.77 6.80
N ARG A 75 3.02 -3.37 7.00
CA ARG A 75 2.16 -3.83 8.10
C ARG A 75 1.00 -4.58 7.48
N GLU A 76 0.92 -5.88 7.75
CA GLU A 76 -0.07 -6.81 7.20
C GLU A 76 -0.84 -7.53 8.31
N SER A 77 -1.89 -8.25 7.97
CA SER A 77 -2.62 -9.11 8.91
C SER A 77 -1.73 -10.27 9.34
N PHE A 78 -1.63 -10.50 10.65
CA PHE A 78 -0.73 -11.50 11.22
C PHE A 78 -1.35 -12.20 12.43
N SER A 79 -0.81 -13.36 12.77
CA SER A 79 -1.09 -14.09 14.02
C SER A 79 0.21 -14.43 14.72
N ARG A 80 0.13 -14.68 16.02
CA ARG A 80 1.24 -15.21 16.82
C ARG A 80 1.02 -16.68 17.05
N LEU A 81 2.11 -17.44 17.10
CA LEU A 81 2.05 -18.84 17.49
C LEU A 81 1.69 -18.94 18.98
N ASP A 82 0.67 -19.73 19.29
CA ASP A 82 0.22 -20.00 20.66
C ASP A 82 0.74 -21.37 21.12
N ALA A 83 0.53 -22.41 20.31
CA ALA A 83 1.04 -23.75 20.55
C ALA A 83 1.26 -24.53 19.25
N PHE A 84 2.07 -25.59 19.31
CA PHE A 84 2.25 -26.54 18.22
C PHE A 84 2.67 -27.92 18.73
N ASN A 85 2.44 -28.95 17.90
CA ASN A 85 2.83 -30.31 18.20
C ASN A 85 4.11 -30.65 17.43
N PHE A 86 5.22 -30.91 18.13
CA PHE A 86 6.52 -31.27 17.54
C PHE A 86 6.50 -32.56 16.67
N PHE A 87 5.51 -33.41 16.86
CA PHE A 87 5.36 -34.65 16.08
C PHE A 87 4.48 -34.48 14.84
N ASP A 88 3.91 -33.30 14.64
CA ASP A 88 3.17 -32.99 13.44
C ASP A 88 4.15 -32.82 12.26
N PRO A 89 4.04 -33.64 11.20
CA PRO A 89 4.93 -33.56 10.05
C PRO A 89 4.79 -32.25 9.25
N ALA A 90 3.72 -31.50 9.44
CA ALA A 90 3.49 -30.19 8.82
C ALA A 90 4.30 -29.07 9.51
N VAL A 91 4.80 -29.28 10.73
CA VAL A 91 5.60 -28.28 11.46
C VAL A 91 6.97 -28.14 10.80
N PRO A 92 7.37 -26.93 10.36
CA PRO A 92 8.66 -26.71 9.74
C PRO A 92 9.82 -26.89 10.74
N GLN A 93 11.03 -27.12 10.22
CA GLN A 93 12.23 -27.28 11.03
C GLN A 93 12.57 -26.03 11.85
N GLU A 94 12.31 -24.83 11.26
CA GLU A 94 12.41 -23.55 11.93
C GLU A 94 10.98 -23.00 12.13
N VAL A 95 10.54 -22.99 13.38
CA VAL A 95 9.19 -22.54 13.74
C VAL A 95 9.14 -21.02 13.82
N PRO A 96 8.36 -20.33 12.98
CA PRO A 96 8.25 -18.88 13.02
C PRO A 96 7.39 -18.39 14.18
N ASP A 97 7.71 -17.21 14.72
CA ASP A 97 6.92 -16.55 15.77
C ASP A 97 5.57 -16.00 15.26
N PHE A 98 5.49 -15.74 13.96
CA PHE A 98 4.36 -15.08 13.30
C PHE A 98 3.91 -15.85 12.06
N TRP A 99 2.59 -15.89 11.87
CA TRP A 99 1.94 -16.28 10.62
C TRP A 99 1.39 -15.06 9.92
N TYR A 100 1.51 -15.01 8.60
CA TYR A 100 1.04 -13.90 7.79
C TYR A 100 -0.12 -14.36 6.90
N TRP A 101 -1.27 -13.70 7.05
CA TRP A 101 -2.50 -14.12 6.36
C TRP A 101 -2.46 -13.90 4.85
N ALA A 102 -1.52 -13.12 4.34
CA ALA A 102 -1.25 -13.05 2.91
C ALA A 102 -0.75 -14.37 2.31
N ASP A 103 -0.17 -15.25 3.13
CA ASP A 103 0.33 -16.58 2.71
C ASP A 103 -0.76 -17.65 2.72
N GLY A 104 -2.01 -17.30 3.10
CA GLY A 104 -3.12 -18.22 3.24
C GLY A 104 -3.35 -18.68 4.68
N GLU A 105 -4.20 -19.72 4.84
CA GLU A 105 -4.48 -20.30 6.14
C GLU A 105 -3.34 -21.24 6.60
N PRO A 106 -2.99 -21.25 7.90
CA PRO A 106 -1.96 -22.11 8.41
C PRO A 106 -2.37 -23.59 8.39
N GLU A 107 -1.48 -24.46 7.93
CA GLU A 107 -1.70 -25.92 7.90
C GLU A 107 -1.30 -26.62 9.20
N TRP A 108 -0.65 -25.92 10.13
CA TRP A 108 -0.14 -26.48 11.39
C TRP A 108 -0.15 -25.44 12.51
N GLY A 109 -0.08 -25.93 13.75
CA GLY A 109 0.01 -25.11 14.96
C GLY A 109 -1.31 -24.43 15.36
N ASP A 110 -1.37 -23.99 16.60
CA ASP A 110 -2.44 -23.17 17.13
C ASP A 110 -2.03 -21.71 17.05
N TRP A 111 -2.69 -20.95 16.21
CA TRP A 111 -2.40 -19.55 15.99
C TRP A 111 -3.46 -18.66 16.64
N THR A 112 -3.03 -17.55 17.21
CA THR A 112 -3.96 -16.54 17.70
C THR A 112 -4.89 -16.07 16.58
N ARG A 113 -6.03 -15.47 16.95
CA ARG A 113 -6.92 -14.85 15.94
C ARG A 113 -6.15 -13.82 15.10
N PRO A 114 -6.51 -13.66 13.81
CA PRO A 114 -5.94 -12.66 12.95
C PRO A 114 -5.95 -11.27 13.60
N GLN A 115 -4.79 -10.66 13.67
CA GLN A 115 -4.60 -9.29 14.14
C GLN A 115 -4.42 -8.35 12.95
N SER A 116 -5.04 -7.16 13.03
CA SER A 116 -4.89 -6.14 12.00
C SER A 116 -3.44 -5.65 11.91
N GLY A 117 -2.98 -5.37 10.71
CA GLY A 117 -1.70 -4.67 10.49
C GLY A 117 -1.57 -3.36 11.30
N ALA A 118 -2.69 -2.74 11.72
CA ALA A 118 -2.65 -1.54 12.55
C ALA A 118 -1.95 -1.73 13.91
N VAL A 119 -1.88 -2.95 14.42
CA VAL A 119 -1.20 -3.27 15.69
C VAL A 119 0.12 -4.03 15.49
N MET A 120 0.53 -4.28 14.25
CA MET A 120 1.75 -5.00 13.93
C MET A 120 2.99 -4.22 14.38
N PRO A 121 3.84 -4.79 15.25
CA PRO A 121 5.09 -4.17 15.63
C PRO A 121 6.11 -4.25 14.50
N ARG A 122 7.09 -3.34 14.48
CA ARG A 122 8.17 -3.34 13.45
C ARG A 122 8.91 -4.69 13.38
N ALA A 123 9.16 -5.31 14.52
CA ALA A 123 9.87 -6.60 14.58
C ALA A 123 9.12 -7.75 13.90
N ALA A 124 7.79 -7.66 13.75
CA ALA A 124 6.99 -8.63 13.04
C ALA A 124 6.90 -8.35 11.52
N SER A 125 7.34 -7.21 11.05
CA SER A 125 7.32 -6.89 9.61
C SER A 125 8.43 -7.63 8.89
N ARG A 126 8.06 -8.35 7.84
CA ARG A 126 8.97 -9.14 6.99
C ARG A 126 9.35 -8.45 5.67
N ILE A 127 8.69 -7.33 5.33
CA ILE A 127 8.90 -6.62 4.07
C ILE A 127 9.28 -5.19 4.37
N THR A 128 10.36 -4.72 3.73
CA THR A 128 10.80 -3.33 3.76
C THR A 128 10.82 -2.79 2.33
N LEU A 129 10.32 -1.58 2.16
CA LEU A 129 10.26 -0.85 0.90
C LEU A 129 11.17 0.37 1.00
N GLU A 130 12.04 0.58 0.04
CA GLU A 130 12.80 1.83 -0.13
C GLU A 130 12.03 2.75 -1.07
N ILE A 131 11.75 3.97 -0.64
CA ILE A 131 11.06 4.97 -1.47
C ILE A 131 12.00 5.44 -2.58
N THR A 132 11.60 5.24 -3.82
CA THR A 132 12.37 5.62 -5.01
C THR A 132 11.83 6.87 -5.69
N GLY A 133 10.54 7.17 -5.50
CA GLY A 133 9.89 8.34 -6.07
C GLY A 133 8.68 8.79 -5.26
N ILE A 134 8.38 10.09 -5.33
CA ILE A 134 7.17 10.66 -4.74
C ILE A 134 6.67 11.74 -5.70
N ARG A 135 5.38 11.68 -6.03
CA ARG A 135 4.70 12.72 -6.79
C ARG A 135 3.30 12.96 -6.27
N VAL A 136 2.72 14.06 -6.66
CA VAL A 136 1.33 14.43 -6.36
C VAL A 136 0.57 14.56 -7.66
N GLU A 137 -0.59 13.90 -7.74
CA GLU A 137 -1.45 13.95 -8.93
C GLU A 137 -2.93 13.87 -8.55
N LYS A 138 -3.80 14.13 -9.50
CA LYS A 138 -5.23 13.84 -9.36
C LYS A 138 -5.45 12.34 -9.49
N LEU A 139 -6.34 11.77 -8.66
CA LEU A 139 -6.60 10.32 -8.66
C LEU A 139 -6.96 9.77 -10.04
N GLN A 140 -7.81 10.49 -10.77
CA GLN A 140 -8.32 10.04 -12.08
C GLN A 140 -7.34 10.28 -13.25
N THR A 141 -6.12 10.79 -13.00
CA THR A 141 -5.06 10.84 -14.00
C THR A 141 -4.30 9.51 -14.12
N ALA A 142 -4.55 8.58 -13.20
CA ALA A 142 -3.96 7.24 -13.23
C ALA A 142 -4.37 6.50 -14.51
N ASN A 143 -3.40 5.91 -15.18
CA ASN A 143 -3.63 5.03 -16.32
C ASN A 143 -3.86 3.56 -15.86
N GLU A 144 -4.21 2.67 -16.79
CA GLU A 144 -4.48 1.27 -16.51
C GLU A 144 -3.30 0.57 -15.79
N SER A 145 -2.08 0.77 -16.26
CA SER A 145 -0.88 0.18 -15.63
C SER A 145 -0.68 0.69 -14.20
N ASP A 146 -0.97 1.97 -13.95
CA ASP A 146 -0.94 2.54 -12.61
C ASP A 146 -1.95 1.88 -11.67
N LEU A 147 -3.15 1.59 -12.18
CA LEU A 147 -4.20 0.97 -11.39
C LEU A 147 -3.88 -0.48 -11.03
N LEU A 148 -3.32 -1.23 -11.97
CA LEU A 148 -2.87 -2.60 -11.73
C LEU A 148 -1.79 -2.63 -10.64
N ASN A 149 -0.86 -1.68 -10.64
CA ASN A 149 0.13 -1.53 -9.58
C ASN A 149 -0.49 -1.31 -8.18
N ASP A 150 -1.56 -0.52 -8.08
CA ASP A 150 -2.20 -0.23 -6.79
C ASP A 150 -3.07 -1.38 -6.25
N LEU A 151 -3.64 -2.18 -7.17
CA LEU A 151 -4.59 -3.24 -6.82
C LEU A 151 -3.90 -4.59 -6.56
N GLY A 152 -2.71 -4.80 -7.14
CA GLY A 152 -2.11 -6.13 -7.19
C GLY A 152 -3.03 -7.10 -7.93
N ASP A 153 -3.19 -8.31 -7.41
CA ASP A 153 -4.02 -9.37 -7.99
C ASP A 153 -5.52 -9.28 -7.61
N MET A 154 -5.96 -8.22 -6.95
CA MET A 154 -7.35 -8.09 -6.46
C MET A 154 -8.42 -8.21 -7.55
N LEU A 155 -8.11 -7.85 -8.80
CA LEU A 155 -9.04 -7.92 -9.91
C LEU A 155 -9.37 -9.37 -10.30
N GLU A 156 -8.45 -10.30 -10.07
CA GLU A 156 -8.63 -11.72 -10.38
C GLU A 156 -9.52 -12.45 -9.36
N HIS A 157 -9.79 -11.80 -8.22
CA HIS A 157 -10.51 -12.38 -7.09
C HIS A 157 -11.94 -11.87 -6.96
N CYS A 158 -12.91 -12.67 -7.40
CA CYS A 158 -14.35 -12.32 -7.39
C CYS A 158 -14.93 -12.09 -5.98
N GLU A 159 -14.27 -12.54 -4.91
CA GLU A 159 -14.64 -12.27 -3.52
C GLU A 159 -14.27 -10.84 -3.08
N THR A 160 -13.40 -10.15 -3.81
CA THR A 160 -13.06 -8.74 -3.55
C THR A 160 -14.11 -7.80 -4.14
N VAL A 161 -14.18 -6.56 -3.63
CA VAL A 161 -15.04 -5.54 -4.25
C VAL A 161 -14.50 -5.11 -5.61
N ALA A 162 -13.16 -5.07 -5.75
CA ALA A 162 -12.49 -4.72 -7.00
C ALA A 162 -12.79 -5.77 -8.09
N GLY A 163 -12.54 -7.06 -7.79
CA GLY A 163 -12.77 -8.15 -8.73
C GLY A 163 -14.23 -8.27 -9.16
N ARG A 164 -15.20 -8.11 -8.24
CA ARG A 164 -16.63 -8.10 -8.62
C ARG A 164 -16.98 -6.95 -9.58
N ALA A 165 -16.49 -5.73 -9.28
CA ALA A 165 -16.77 -4.57 -10.13
C ALA A 165 -16.07 -4.69 -11.50
N PHE A 166 -14.85 -5.19 -11.53
CA PHE A 166 -14.09 -5.51 -12.74
C PHE A 166 -14.86 -6.51 -13.62
N ASN A 167 -15.16 -7.71 -13.08
CA ASN A 167 -15.83 -8.77 -13.83
C ASN A 167 -17.22 -8.34 -14.35
N HIS A 168 -17.96 -7.54 -13.56
CA HIS A 168 -19.24 -7.00 -14.00
C HIS A 168 -19.05 -6.06 -15.22
N ALA A 169 -18.11 -5.12 -15.16
CA ALA A 169 -17.83 -4.19 -16.23
C ALA A 169 -17.28 -4.90 -17.49
N GLU A 170 -16.38 -5.88 -17.31
CA GLU A 170 -15.82 -6.70 -18.39
C GLU A 170 -16.92 -7.47 -19.13
N HIS A 171 -17.84 -8.09 -18.39
CA HIS A 171 -18.97 -8.82 -18.98
C HIS A 171 -19.81 -7.91 -19.89
N TYR A 172 -20.12 -6.68 -19.44
CA TYR A 172 -20.87 -5.73 -20.26
C TYR A 172 -20.06 -5.21 -21.46
N ALA A 173 -18.77 -4.97 -21.28
CA ALA A 173 -17.88 -4.54 -22.36
C ALA A 173 -17.80 -5.61 -23.47
N ILE A 174 -17.66 -6.88 -23.11
CA ILE A 174 -17.66 -8.03 -24.04
C ILE A 174 -19.01 -8.12 -24.78
N ALA A 175 -20.12 -7.84 -24.11
CA ALA A 175 -21.45 -7.80 -24.70
C ALA A 175 -21.71 -6.56 -25.59
N GLY A 176 -20.74 -5.67 -25.74
CA GLY A 176 -20.85 -4.44 -26.54
C GLY A 176 -21.70 -3.36 -25.87
N VAL A 177 -21.97 -3.46 -24.58
CA VAL A 177 -22.68 -2.44 -23.81
C VAL A 177 -21.69 -1.39 -23.29
N PRO A 178 -21.90 -0.09 -23.54
CA PRO A 178 -21.01 0.95 -23.03
C PRO A 178 -20.98 0.97 -21.49
N VAL A 179 -19.79 0.90 -20.91
CA VAL A 179 -19.59 0.90 -19.45
C VAL A 179 -18.99 2.23 -18.91
N GLY A 180 -18.64 3.15 -19.80
CA GLY A 180 -18.13 4.48 -19.46
C GLY A 180 -16.64 4.49 -19.10
N LEU A 181 -16.24 3.72 -18.09
CA LEU A 181 -14.84 3.51 -17.69
C LEU A 181 -14.36 2.14 -18.18
N CYS A 182 -13.05 1.93 -18.30
CA CYS A 182 -12.52 0.58 -18.54
C CYS A 182 -12.80 -0.34 -17.33
N PRO A 183 -12.85 -1.68 -17.52
CA PRO A 183 -13.14 -2.61 -16.43
C PRO A 183 -12.21 -2.46 -15.22
N GLU A 184 -10.91 -2.23 -15.44
CA GLU A 184 -9.89 -2.01 -14.41
C GLU A 184 -10.23 -0.80 -13.56
N MET A 185 -10.67 0.29 -14.20
CA MET A 185 -11.09 1.51 -13.51
C MET A 185 -12.35 1.29 -12.66
N HIS A 186 -13.27 0.43 -13.10
CA HIS A 186 -14.44 0.04 -12.29
C HIS A 186 -14.00 -0.72 -11.03
N GLY A 187 -13.06 -1.65 -11.16
CA GLY A 187 -12.46 -2.37 -10.04
C GLY A 187 -11.77 -1.43 -9.06
N PHE A 188 -10.93 -0.54 -9.58
CA PHE A 188 -10.22 0.45 -8.79
C PHE A 188 -11.17 1.40 -8.06
N LYS A 189 -12.17 1.95 -8.74
CA LYS A 189 -13.19 2.82 -8.14
C LYS A 189 -13.89 2.14 -6.97
N ALA A 190 -14.32 0.89 -7.14
CA ALA A 190 -15.01 0.15 -6.09
C ALA A 190 -14.10 -0.09 -4.86
N TRP A 191 -12.84 -0.43 -5.09
CA TRP A 191 -11.85 -0.59 -4.03
C TRP A 191 -11.55 0.74 -3.33
N TRP A 192 -11.32 1.82 -4.10
CA TRP A 192 -11.01 3.14 -3.58
C TRP A 192 -12.13 3.69 -2.70
N ASP A 193 -13.38 3.62 -3.19
CA ASP A 193 -14.56 4.09 -2.47
C ASP A 193 -14.79 3.29 -1.18
N LYS A 194 -14.54 1.97 -1.20
CA LYS A 194 -14.57 1.15 0.03
C LYS A 194 -13.52 1.59 1.05
N ALA A 195 -12.33 1.95 0.60
CA ALA A 195 -11.22 2.30 1.47
C ALA A 195 -11.29 3.75 2.01
N ASN A 196 -11.83 4.68 1.22
CA ASN A 196 -11.77 6.13 1.49
C ASN A 196 -13.15 6.80 1.66
N GLY A 197 -14.23 6.06 1.51
CA GLY A 197 -15.62 6.52 1.59
C GLY A 197 -16.31 6.58 0.23
N GLU A 198 -17.62 6.34 0.24
CA GLU A 198 -18.45 6.35 -0.96
C GLU A 198 -18.35 7.71 -1.69
N GLY A 199 -18.19 7.66 -3.03
CA GLY A 199 -18.02 8.83 -3.88
C GLY A 199 -16.63 9.50 -3.80
N SER A 200 -15.70 8.94 -3.04
CA SER A 200 -14.36 9.49 -2.92
C SER A 200 -13.59 9.46 -4.25
N PHE A 201 -13.79 8.44 -5.08
CA PHE A 201 -13.23 8.39 -6.42
C PHE A 201 -13.77 9.52 -7.32
N ASP A 202 -15.09 9.73 -7.32
CA ASP A 202 -15.74 10.75 -8.15
C ASP A 202 -15.36 12.18 -7.77
N SER A 203 -14.99 12.41 -6.52
CA SER A 203 -14.43 13.68 -6.05
C SER A 203 -13.06 14.01 -6.64
N ASN A 204 -12.42 13.04 -7.29
CA ASN A 204 -11.10 13.16 -7.92
C ASN A 204 -10.07 13.85 -7.02
N PRO A 205 -9.78 13.29 -5.84
CA PRO A 205 -8.91 13.94 -4.87
C PRO A 205 -7.46 14.00 -5.36
N TRP A 206 -6.69 14.92 -4.78
CA TRP A 206 -5.24 14.89 -4.87
C TRP A 206 -4.68 13.74 -4.04
N VAL A 207 -3.72 13.02 -4.61
CA VAL A 207 -3.07 11.86 -3.98
C VAL A 207 -1.56 11.98 -4.00
N TRP A 208 -0.94 11.44 -2.97
CA TRP A 208 0.46 11.06 -2.99
C TRP A 208 0.60 9.76 -3.77
N VAL A 209 1.45 9.74 -4.76
CA VAL A 209 1.93 8.51 -5.41
C VAL A 209 3.33 8.25 -4.90
N ILE A 210 3.52 7.11 -4.25
CA ILE A 210 4.76 6.71 -3.61
C ILE A 210 5.29 5.52 -4.39
N GLU A 211 6.39 5.70 -5.07
CA GLU A 211 7.12 4.66 -5.79
C GLU A 211 8.15 4.04 -4.87
N PHE A 212 8.33 2.73 -4.98
CA PHE A 212 9.27 2.01 -4.12
C PHE A 212 9.81 0.76 -4.79
N LYS A 213 10.86 0.22 -4.21
CA LYS A 213 11.37 -1.13 -4.46
C LYS A 213 11.39 -1.92 -3.16
N VAL A 214 11.13 -3.22 -3.25
CA VAL A 214 11.32 -4.14 -2.12
C VAL A 214 12.82 -4.31 -1.88
N VAL A 215 13.22 -4.17 -0.62
CA VAL A 215 14.61 -4.37 -0.21
C VAL A 215 14.68 -5.48 0.85
N PRO A 216 15.81 -6.20 0.96
CA PRO A 216 16.00 -7.19 2.00
C PRO A 216 15.68 -6.59 3.38
N ASN A 217 14.91 -7.32 4.18
CA ASN A 217 14.60 -6.88 5.53
C ASN A 217 15.88 -6.92 6.38
N VAL A 218 16.39 -5.75 6.77
CA VAL A 218 17.53 -5.66 7.68
C VAL A 218 16.97 -5.76 9.09
N PRO A 219 17.31 -6.82 9.88
CA PRO A 219 16.88 -6.90 11.27
C PRO A 219 17.30 -5.63 12.02
N ALA A 220 16.41 -5.11 12.88
CA ALA A 220 16.64 -3.87 13.63
C ALA A 220 17.90 -3.86 14.53
N ASN A 221 18.61 -4.99 14.64
CA ASN A 221 19.80 -5.19 15.46
C ASN A 221 21.11 -5.41 14.69
N SER A 222 21.17 -5.17 13.39
CA SER A 222 22.47 -5.13 12.70
C SER A 222 23.17 -3.78 12.98
N THR A 223 23.62 -3.60 14.21
CA THR A 223 24.67 -2.62 14.53
C THR A 223 25.93 -3.07 13.79
N GLY A 224 26.39 -2.22 12.86
CA GLY A 224 27.52 -2.49 12.01
C GLY A 224 28.80 -2.87 12.78
N SER A 225 29.13 -4.14 12.74
CA SER A 225 30.40 -4.69 13.20
C SER A 225 30.97 -5.82 12.31
N ASP A 226 30.47 -5.97 11.07
CA ASP A 226 31.07 -6.92 10.12
C ASP A 226 31.44 -6.25 8.78
N LEU A 227 32.30 -5.24 8.86
CA LEU A 227 33.18 -4.81 7.78
C LEU A 227 34.60 -4.76 8.29
N ARG A 228 35.27 -5.91 8.31
CA ARG A 228 36.73 -6.01 8.30
C ARG A 228 37.16 -7.07 7.27
#